data_0a234839da0a09baca18c2874a2f54e6
#
_entry.id   0a234839da0a09baca18c2874a2f54e6
#
_cell.length_a   1.000
_cell.length_b   1.000
_cell.length_c   1.000
_cell.angle_alpha   90.00
_cell.angle_beta   90.00
_cell.angle_gamma   90.00
#
_symmetry.space_group_name_H-M   'P 1'
#
loop_
_entity.id
_entity.type
_entity.pdbx_description
1 polymer ?
#
loop_
_entity_poly.entity_id
_entity_poly.type
_entity_poly.pdbx_seq_one_letter_code
_entity_poly.pdbx_strand_id
1 'polypeptide(L)'
;DEVPAMLARARQLIDQGSPSAAVQLLAGAPAADPRVRVLRGVARYHANDPLPAIEDLAAVLPALPPDSPERREAIQVLGLSHYLAGHLGEAIPFLEQTRAFAPGNSDLAYILGMAYIQTRQPDRARETWARAFHVPADSAAAHLLAAQMMVRAEMEDMAQAELTAALKKDPRLPQANLLLGQAALFRGRLDEALALFNKELETSPGSSMAFYRMGDAYTRQLQWDKAIAALQRSVWLNPYFSGPYILMGKAYQAKGDRGAAEGMLRRAIGYDPNNKTAHYLLAQVLQQLGRVEDAKKEFDIAQRLQATTDR
;
A
#
# COMPACT_ATOMS: atom_id res chain seq x y z
N ASP A 1 19.07 -39.58 21.69
CA ASP A 1 19.12 -38.19 21.23
C ASP A 1 18.26 -37.92 19.96
N GLU A 2 16.97 -38.23 20.03
CA GLU A 2 16.04 -38.02 18.91
C GLU A 2 15.61 -36.56 18.79
N VAL A 3 15.53 -35.82 19.90
CA VAL A 3 15.02 -34.44 19.91
C VAL A 3 15.89 -33.45 19.09
N PRO A 4 17.22 -33.39 19.24
CA PRO A 4 18.05 -32.53 18.42
C PRO A 4 17.94 -32.76 16.92
N ALA A 5 17.89 -34.02 16.49
CA ALA A 5 17.72 -34.37 15.07
C ALA A 5 16.33 -33.95 14.55
N MET A 6 15.29 -34.11 15.35
CA MET A 6 13.93 -33.70 15.03
C MET A 6 13.82 -32.16 14.92
N LEU A 7 14.45 -31.42 15.84
CA LEU A 7 14.50 -29.96 15.78
C LEU A 7 15.24 -29.44 14.52
N ALA A 8 16.37 -30.06 14.19
CA ALA A 8 17.12 -29.72 12.97
C ALA A 8 16.28 -30.00 11.71
N ARG A 9 15.57 -31.11 11.66
CA ARG A 9 14.69 -31.44 10.54
C ARG A 9 13.49 -30.49 10.45
N ALA A 10 12.88 -30.15 11.58
CA ALA A 10 11.78 -29.18 11.60
C ALA A 10 12.24 -27.80 11.12
N ARG A 11 13.42 -27.32 11.53
CA ARG A 11 14.00 -26.07 11.04
C ARG A 11 14.19 -26.11 9.53
N GLN A 12 14.77 -27.20 9.02
CA GLN A 12 14.94 -27.39 7.58
C GLN A 12 13.60 -27.34 6.81
N LEU A 13 12.54 -27.92 7.34
CA LEU A 13 11.21 -27.89 6.73
C LEU A 13 10.63 -26.47 6.68
N ILE A 14 10.84 -25.66 7.74
CA ILE A 14 10.44 -24.25 7.77
C ILE A 14 11.18 -23.49 6.68
N ASP A 15 12.51 -23.63 6.60
CA ASP A 15 13.38 -22.94 5.64
C ASP A 15 13.07 -23.31 4.18
N GLN A 16 12.58 -24.54 3.97
CA GLN A 16 12.13 -25.04 2.66
C GLN A 16 10.69 -24.64 2.30
N GLY A 17 10.02 -23.82 3.12
CA GLY A 17 8.64 -23.38 2.86
C GLY A 17 7.57 -24.44 3.14
N SER A 18 7.89 -25.44 3.99
CA SER A 18 6.96 -26.50 4.40
C SER A 18 6.65 -26.45 5.90
N PRO A 19 6.19 -25.31 6.45
CA PRO A 19 6.00 -25.13 7.88
C PRO A 19 4.94 -26.05 8.48
N SER A 20 3.89 -26.40 7.74
CA SER A 20 2.86 -27.34 8.21
C SER A 20 3.42 -28.75 8.45
N ALA A 21 4.39 -29.19 7.63
CA ALA A 21 5.07 -30.45 7.86
C ALA A 21 5.96 -30.40 9.12
N ALA A 22 6.58 -29.24 9.40
CA ALA A 22 7.33 -29.03 10.64
C ALA A 22 6.40 -29.09 11.88
N VAL A 23 5.22 -28.50 11.82
CA VAL A 23 4.22 -28.59 12.89
C VAL A 23 3.83 -30.04 13.17
N GLN A 24 3.55 -30.82 12.12
CA GLN A 24 3.21 -32.25 12.25
C GLN A 24 4.36 -33.06 12.85
N LEU A 25 5.59 -32.82 12.40
CA LEU A 25 6.78 -33.51 12.95
C LEU A 25 6.95 -33.21 14.44
N LEU A 26 6.79 -31.95 14.85
CA LEU A 26 6.94 -31.51 16.24
C LEU A 26 5.77 -31.91 17.16
N ALA A 27 4.64 -32.34 16.61
CA ALA A 27 3.51 -32.86 17.38
C ALA A 27 3.86 -34.15 18.11
N GLY A 28 4.78 -34.94 17.57
CA GLY A 28 5.29 -36.17 18.19
C GLY A 28 6.45 -35.97 19.18
N ALA A 29 6.95 -34.73 19.31
CA ALA A 29 8.08 -34.41 20.20
C ALA A 29 7.64 -34.17 21.65
N PRO A 30 8.54 -34.30 22.66
CA PRO A 30 8.22 -33.98 24.04
C PRO A 30 7.77 -32.57 24.24
N ALA A 31 6.49 -32.35 24.56
CA ALA A 31 5.88 -31.03 24.73
C ALA A 31 6.46 -30.21 25.91
N ALA A 32 7.17 -30.87 26.83
CA ALA A 32 7.83 -30.25 27.97
C ALA A 32 9.18 -29.60 27.60
N ASP A 33 9.78 -29.94 26.45
CA ASP A 33 11.05 -29.35 26.02
C ASP A 33 10.79 -27.91 25.48
N PRO A 34 11.41 -26.90 26.11
CA PRO A 34 11.23 -25.51 25.67
C PRO A 34 11.60 -25.27 24.20
N ARG A 35 12.63 -25.95 23.69
CA ARG A 35 13.11 -25.84 22.31
C ARG A 35 12.06 -26.32 21.31
N VAL A 36 11.36 -27.40 21.65
CA VAL A 36 10.26 -27.94 20.85
C VAL A 36 9.11 -26.93 20.76
N ARG A 37 8.73 -26.33 21.89
CA ARG A 37 7.66 -25.31 21.93
C ARG A 37 8.03 -24.07 21.10
N VAL A 38 9.26 -23.57 21.27
CA VAL A 38 9.72 -22.43 20.47
C VAL A 38 9.61 -22.74 18.99
N LEU A 39 10.20 -23.83 18.54
CA LEU A 39 10.24 -24.17 17.11
C LEU A 39 8.85 -24.49 16.56
N ARG A 40 7.96 -25.10 17.35
CA ARG A 40 6.57 -25.35 16.96
C ARG A 40 5.79 -24.03 16.82
N GLY A 41 5.97 -23.09 17.73
CA GLY A 41 5.38 -21.76 17.61
C GLY A 41 5.86 -21.01 16.36
N VAL A 42 7.16 -21.06 16.07
CA VAL A 42 7.74 -20.51 14.84
C VAL A 42 7.15 -21.19 13.60
N ALA A 43 7.05 -22.51 13.57
CA ALA A 43 6.44 -23.25 12.46
C ALA A 43 4.97 -22.87 12.24
N ARG A 44 4.19 -22.73 13.31
CA ARG A 44 2.79 -22.30 13.25
C ARG A 44 2.63 -20.88 12.70
N TYR A 45 3.50 -19.96 13.12
CA TYR A 45 3.52 -18.61 12.53
C TYR A 45 3.75 -18.66 11.01
N HIS A 46 4.77 -19.40 10.55
CA HIS A 46 5.04 -19.55 9.12
C HIS A 46 3.94 -20.32 8.38
N ALA A 47 3.18 -21.16 9.06
CA ALA A 47 2.00 -21.84 8.53
C ALA A 47 0.75 -20.93 8.50
N ASN A 48 0.89 -19.63 8.83
CA ASN A 48 -0.20 -18.66 8.96
C ASN A 48 -1.27 -19.07 9.99
N ASP A 49 -0.82 -19.64 11.10
CA ASP A 49 -1.66 -20.06 12.23
C ASP A 49 -1.23 -19.32 13.51
N PRO A 50 -1.55 -17.99 13.61
CA PRO A 50 -0.98 -17.11 14.62
C PRO A 50 -1.46 -17.39 16.04
N LEU A 51 -2.70 -17.84 16.26
CA LEU A 51 -3.22 -18.04 17.61
C LEU A 51 -2.53 -19.19 18.34
N PRO A 52 -2.39 -20.40 17.76
CA PRO A 52 -1.60 -21.47 18.37
C PRO A 52 -0.11 -21.13 18.47
N ALA A 53 0.44 -20.30 17.56
CA ALA A 53 1.81 -19.82 17.70
C ALA A 53 1.98 -18.97 18.96
N ILE A 54 1.03 -18.06 19.24
CA ILE A 54 1.00 -17.26 20.46
C ILE A 54 0.94 -18.14 21.71
N GLU A 55 0.07 -19.15 21.73
CA GLU A 55 -0.06 -20.08 22.86
C GLU A 55 1.25 -20.80 23.18
N ASP A 56 1.92 -21.34 22.19
CA ASP A 56 3.20 -22.05 22.37
C ASP A 56 4.29 -21.11 22.88
N LEU A 57 4.44 -19.97 22.24
CA LEU A 57 5.55 -19.04 22.50
C LEU A 57 5.34 -18.29 23.83
N ALA A 58 4.12 -17.86 24.14
CA ALA A 58 3.83 -17.19 25.41
C ALA A 58 4.05 -18.13 26.61
N ALA A 59 3.69 -19.39 26.47
CA ALA A 59 3.86 -20.38 27.53
C ALA A 59 5.35 -20.69 27.82
N VAL A 60 6.22 -20.64 26.82
CA VAL A 60 7.64 -20.98 26.98
C VAL A 60 8.51 -19.78 27.29
N LEU A 61 8.12 -18.57 26.91
CA LEU A 61 8.94 -17.35 26.99
C LEU A 61 9.53 -17.10 28.42
N PRO A 62 8.77 -17.27 29.53
CA PRO A 62 9.32 -17.06 30.87
C PRO A 62 10.46 -18.00 31.25
N ALA A 63 10.49 -19.20 30.66
CA ALA A 63 11.51 -20.22 30.94
C ALA A 63 12.79 -20.08 30.11
N LEU A 64 12.76 -19.22 29.06
CA LEU A 64 13.92 -19.01 28.20
C LEU A 64 14.93 -18.05 28.84
N PRO A 65 16.25 -18.32 28.73
CA PRO A 65 17.29 -17.43 29.25
C PRO A 65 17.17 -16.02 28.63
N PRO A 66 17.42 -14.93 29.38
CA PRO A 66 17.15 -13.56 28.96
C PRO A 66 17.80 -13.16 27.62
N ASP A 67 19.01 -13.59 27.37
CA ASP A 67 19.79 -13.19 26.17
C ASP A 67 19.94 -14.32 25.14
N SER A 68 19.19 -15.41 25.28
CA SER A 68 19.29 -16.53 24.36
C SER A 68 18.74 -16.21 22.97
N PRO A 69 19.30 -16.81 21.92
CA PRO A 69 18.74 -16.71 20.56
C PRO A 69 17.28 -17.16 20.48
N GLU A 70 16.94 -18.21 21.21
CA GLU A 70 15.58 -18.77 21.27
C GLU A 70 14.59 -17.77 21.87
N ARG A 71 15.01 -17.01 22.90
CA ARG A 71 14.16 -15.97 23.49
C ARG A 71 13.94 -14.82 22.53
N ARG A 72 14.99 -14.38 21.81
CA ARG A 72 14.86 -13.33 20.79
C ARG A 72 13.94 -13.74 19.65
N GLU A 73 14.08 -14.96 19.15
CA GLU A 73 13.19 -15.53 18.14
C GLU A 73 11.74 -15.60 18.64
N ALA A 74 11.53 -16.09 19.88
CA ALA A 74 10.21 -16.16 20.47
C ALA A 74 9.55 -14.77 20.62
N ILE A 75 10.29 -13.77 21.07
CA ILE A 75 9.80 -12.37 21.17
C ILE A 75 9.41 -11.84 19.80
N GLN A 76 10.26 -12.02 18.79
CA GLN A 76 9.98 -11.57 17.42
C GLN A 76 8.72 -12.23 16.86
N VAL A 77 8.64 -13.55 16.96
CA VAL A 77 7.50 -14.30 16.40
C VAL A 77 6.22 -14.05 17.19
N LEU A 78 6.29 -13.82 18.51
CA LEU A 78 5.13 -13.37 19.30
C LEU A 78 4.60 -12.03 18.79
N GLY A 79 5.47 -11.04 18.60
CA GLY A 79 5.07 -9.74 18.08
C GLY A 79 4.39 -9.85 16.70
N LEU A 80 4.98 -10.62 15.80
CA LEU A 80 4.44 -10.85 14.46
C LEU A 80 3.13 -11.64 14.49
N SER A 81 3.03 -12.66 15.35
CA SER A 81 1.81 -13.46 15.50
C SER A 81 0.65 -12.65 16.07
N HIS A 82 0.90 -11.81 17.09
CA HIS A 82 -0.10 -10.88 17.60
C HIS A 82 -0.54 -9.88 16.54
N TYR A 83 0.39 -9.36 15.74
CA TYR A 83 0.07 -8.46 14.64
C TYR A 83 -0.85 -9.14 13.60
N LEU A 84 -0.52 -10.36 13.17
CA LEU A 84 -1.35 -11.13 12.23
C LEU A 84 -2.73 -11.48 12.81
N ALA A 85 -2.82 -11.71 14.12
CA ALA A 85 -4.08 -11.97 14.81
C ALA A 85 -4.93 -10.70 15.04
N GLY A 86 -4.41 -9.51 14.69
CA GLY A 86 -5.07 -8.23 14.95
C GLY A 86 -4.98 -7.75 16.41
N HIS A 87 -4.19 -8.41 17.23
CA HIS A 87 -3.96 -8.06 18.64
C HIS A 87 -2.85 -7.01 18.74
N LEU A 88 -3.12 -5.80 18.21
CA LEU A 88 -2.09 -4.77 18.00
C LEU A 88 -1.51 -4.23 19.30
N GLY A 89 -2.33 -4.10 20.36
CA GLY A 89 -1.88 -3.66 21.66
C GLY A 89 -0.83 -4.59 22.28
N GLU A 90 -1.00 -5.89 22.10
CA GLU A 90 -0.09 -6.93 22.56
C GLU A 90 1.12 -7.08 21.62
N ALA A 91 0.94 -6.84 20.31
CA ALA A 91 2.02 -6.92 19.34
C ALA A 91 3.10 -5.85 19.57
N ILE A 92 2.71 -4.62 19.84
CA ILE A 92 3.61 -3.46 19.95
C ILE A 92 4.76 -3.70 20.93
N PRO A 93 4.56 -4.13 22.20
CA PRO A 93 5.66 -4.34 23.13
C PRO A 93 6.69 -5.37 22.66
N PHE A 94 6.26 -6.45 22.02
CA PHE A 94 7.17 -7.46 21.47
C PHE A 94 7.92 -6.95 20.24
N LEU A 95 7.26 -6.22 19.35
CA LEU A 95 7.88 -5.61 18.19
C LEU A 95 8.90 -4.52 18.59
N GLU A 96 8.63 -3.75 19.63
CA GLU A 96 9.59 -2.79 20.20
C GLU A 96 10.84 -3.47 20.75
N GLN A 97 10.66 -4.56 21.49
CA GLN A 97 11.77 -5.37 22.00
C GLN A 97 12.59 -5.94 20.82
N THR A 98 11.91 -6.45 19.78
CA THR A 98 12.58 -6.97 18.58
C THR A 98 13.40 -5.89 17.91
N ARG A 99 12.87 -4.67 17.78
CA ARG A 99 13.60 -3.54 17.21
C ARG A 99 14.87 -3.20 18.00
N ALA A 100 14.87 -3.38 19.32
CA ALA A 100 16.03 -3.09 20.15
C ALA A 100 17.21 -4.00 19.82
N PHE A 101 16.99 -5.26 19.48
CA PHE A 101 18.06 -6.20 19.12
C PHE A 101 18.22 -6.42 17.60
N ALA A 102 17.28 -5.94 16.78
CA ALA A 102 17.35 -5.98 15.30
C ALA A 102 17.03 -4.60 14.68
N PRO A 103 17.82 -3.54 14.99
CA PRO A 103 17.51 -2.17 14.61
C PRO A 103 17.54 -1.90 13.10
N GLY A 104 18.23 -2.71 12.32
CA GLY A 104 18.34 -2.59 10.86
C GLY A 104 17.24 -3.35 10.09
N ASN A 105 16.29 -3.96 10.75
CA ASN A 105 15.21 -4.69 10.08
C ASN A 105 14.12 -3.72 9.60
N SER A 106 14.12 -3.41 8.30
CA SER A 106 13.16 -2.49 7.67
C SER A 106 11.73 -3.03 7.66
N ASP A 107 11.55 -4.34 7.51
CA ASP A 107 10.23 -4.96 7.49
C ASP A 107 9.57 -4.87 8.87
N LEU A 108 10.38 -5.07 9.92
CA LEU A 108 9.93 -4.87 11.29
C LEU A 108 9.53 -3.42 11.56
N ALA A 109 10.33 -2.46 11.08
CA ALA A 109 10.01 -1.03 11.23
C ALA A 109 8.71 -0.68 10.50
N TYR A 110 8.47 -1.26 9.33
CA TYR A 110 7.21 -1.10 8.61
C TYR A 110 6.03 -1.65 9.42
N ILE A 111 6.10 -2.89 9.89
CA ILE A 111 5.03 -3.55 10.64
C ILE A 111 4.75 -2.80 11.96
N LEU A 112 5.78 -2.41 12.70
CA LEU A 112 5.63 -1.65 13.94
C LEU A 112 5.01 -0.28 13.69
N GLY A 113 5.43 0.44 12.65
CA GLY A 113 4.83 1.70 12.24
C GLY A 113 3.35 1.53 11.86
N MET A 114 3.01 0.47 11.14
CA MET A 114 1.62 0.15 10.81
C MET A 114 0.78 -0.18 12.06
N ALA A 115 1.34 -0.90 13.02
CA ALA A 115 0.67 -1.16 14.31
C ALA A 115 0.40 0.15 15.07
N TYR A 116 1.35 1.09 15.06
CA TYR A 116 1.15 2.40 15.68
C TYR A 116 0.06 3.23 15.02
N ILE A 117 -0.01 3.29 13.68
CA ILE A 117 -1.09 4.07 13.04
C ILE A 117 -2.46 3.43 13.23
N GLN A 118 -2.56 2.11 13.21
CA GLN A 118 -3.82 1.42 13.49
C GLN A 118 -4.28 1.60 14.94
N THR A 119 -3.35 1.80 15.87
CA THR A 119 -3.63 2.14 17.28
C THR A 119 -3.64 3.65 17.55
N ARG A 120 -3.71 4.47 16.48
CA ARG A 120 -3.83 5.94 16.56
C ARG A 120 -2.65 6.64 17.25
N GLN A 121 -1.43 6.15 17.03
CA GLN A 121 -0.17 6.69 17.55
C GLN A 121 0.73 7.21 16.41
N PRO A 122 0.35 8.27 15.66
CA PRO A 122 1.06 8.72 14.47
C PRO A 122 2.50 9.19 14.74
N ASP A 123 2.76 9.83 15.89
CA ASP A 123 4.10 10.30 16.25
C ASP A 123 5.08 9.14 16.40
N ARG A 124 4.67 8.06 17.06
CA ARG A 124 5.50 6.85 17.22
C ARG A 124 5.73 6.14 15.89
N ALA A 125 4.73 6.14 15.01
CA ALA A 125 4.88 5.61 13.65
C ALA A 125 5.92 6.43 12.87
N ARG A 126 5.81 7.76 12.88
CA ARG A 126 6.77 8.66 12.21
C ARG A 126 8.19 8.47 12.73
N GLU A 127 8.39 8.45 14.04
CA GLU A 127 9.69 8.21 14.67
C GLU A 127 10.29 6.87 14.25
N THR A 128 9.46 5.83 14.19
CA THR A 128 9.89 4.47 13.80
C THR A 128 10.37 4.45 12.35
N TRP A 129 9.62 5.01 11.44
CA TRP A 129 10.00 5.06 10.01
C TRP A 129 11.15 6.02 9.76
N ALA A 130 11.14 7.21 10.39
CA ALA A 130 12.23 8.18 10.26
C ALA A 130 13.58 7.57 10.66
N ARG A 131 13.61 6.82 11.76
CA ARG A 131 14.81 6.10 12.21
C ARG A 131 15.26 5.03 11.21
N ALA A 132 14.32 4.25 10.66
CA ALA A 132 14.59 3.20 9.67
C ALA A 132 15.16 3.78 8.36
N PHE A 133 14.73 4.97 7.97
CA PHE A 133 15.20 5.67 6.77
C PHE A 133 16.30 6.70 7.04
N HIS A 134 16.82 6.75 8.26
CA HIS A 134 17.92 7.65 8.67
C HIS A 134 17.64 9.14 8.44
N VAL A 135 16.38 9.57 8.62
CA VAL A 135 15.98 10.98 8.57
C VAL A 135 15.62 11.48 9.96
N PRO A 136 15.84 12.78 10.28
CA PRO A 136 15.42 13.33 11.56
C PRO A 136 13.91 13.22 11.74
N ALA A 137 13.44 12.69 12.87
CA ALA A 137 12.03 12.39 13.12
C ALA A 137 11.10 13.61 13.04
N ASP A 138 11.61 14.79 13.34
CA ASP A 138 10.88 16.07 13.26
C ASP A 138 11.21 16.88 11.99
N SER A 139 11.64 16.23 10.91
CA SER A 139 11.90 16.87 9.63
C SER A 139 10.67 16.88 8.73
N ALA A 140 10.61 17.81 7.77
CA ALA A 140 9.59 17.81 6.73
C ALA A 140 9.54 16.49 5.96
N ALA A 141 10.71 15.89 5.69
CA ALA A 141 10.83 14.60 5.02
C ALA A 141 10.22 13.45 5.86
N ALA A 142 10.41 13.44 7.18
CA ALA A 142 9.83 12.43 8.06
C ALA A 142 8.29 12.53 8.09
N HIS A 143 7.76 13.75 8.17
CA HIS A 143 6.31 13.99 8.10
C HIS A 143 5.73 13.54 6.73
N LEU A 144 6.41 13.84 5.63
CA LEU A 144 5.98 13.39 4.30
C LEU A 144 5.99 11.86 4.18
N LEU A 145 7.05 11.21 4.65
CA LEU A 145 7.16 9.74 4.67
C LEU A 145 6.02 9.11 5.47
N ALA A 146 5.77 9.62 6.68
CA ALA A 146 4.66 9.14 7.52
C ALA A 146 3.31 9.33 6.83
N ALA A 147 3.07 10.48 6.22
CA ALA A 147 1.85 10.76 5.48
C ALA A 147 1.64 9.79 4.30
N GLN A 148 2.68 9.47 3.54
CA GLN A 148 2.61 8.52 2.43
C GLN A 148 2.21 7.11 2.93
N MET A 149 2.75 6.68 4.06
CA MET A 149 2.37 5.40 4.67
C MET A 149 0.93 5.42 5.18
N MET A 150 0.49 6.53 5.78
CA MET A 150 -0.88 6.69 6.28
C MET A 150 -1.91 6.75 5.14
N VAL A 151 -1.57 7.36 4.00
CA VAL A 151 -2.42 7.34 2.79
C VAL A 151 -2.60 5.90 2.29
N ARG A 152 -1.53 5.11 2.24
CA ARG A 152 -1.61 3.69 1.84
C ARG A 152 -2.45 2.84 2.79
N ALA A 153 -2.48 3.22 4.07
CA ALA A 153 -3.27 2.57 5.10
C ALA A 153 -4.70 3.14 5.23
N GLU A 154 -5.11 4.02 4.31
CA GLU A 154 -6.42 4.69 4.30
C GLU A 154 -6.72 5.51 5.57
N MET A 155 -5.67 5.98 6.25
CA MET A 155 -5.75 6.82 7.46
C MET A 155 -5.64 8.31 7.08
N GLU A 156 -6.64 8.80 6.34
CA GLU A 156 -6.61 10.13 5.72
C GLU A 156 -6.47 11.30 6.69
N ASP A 157 -7.11 11.24 7.85
CA ASP A 157 -7.07 12.31 8.85
C ASP A 157 -5.64 12.48 9.42
N MET A 158 -4.97 11.37 9.72
CA MET A 158 -3.58 11.39 10.18
C MET A 158 -2.63 11.82 9.06
N ALA A 159 -2.83 11.34 7.84
CA ALA A 159 -2.04 11.75 6.68
C ALA A 159 -2.14 13.25 6.42
N GLN A 160 -3.33 13.83 6.51
CA GLN A 160 -3.55 15.27 6.36
C GLN A 160 -2.83 16.08 7.44
N ALA A 161 -2.85 15.62 8.69
CA ALA A 161 -2.14 16.27 9.79
C ALA A 161 -0.62 16.26 9.57
N GLU A 162 -0.07 15.11 9.15
CA GLU A 162 1.37 14.97 8.84
C GLU A 162 1.78 15.84 7.64
N LEU A 163 0.99 15.89 6.56
CA LEU A 163 1.26 16.76 5.40
C LEU A 163 1.22 18.25 5.77
N THR A 164 0.27 18.65 6.62
CA THR A 164 0.19 20.02 7.13
C THR A 164 1.42 20.38 7.96
N ALA A 165 1.88 19.46 8.82
CA ALA A 165 3.10 19.63 9.60
C ALA A 165 4.34 19.69 8.69
N ALA A 166 4.41 18.87 7.67
CA ALA A 166 5.50 18.88 6.69
C ALA A 166 5.62 20.25 5.99
N LEU A 167 4.50 20.80 5.51
CA LEU A 167 4.45 22.09 4.81
C LEU A 167 4.70 23.30 5.73
N LYS A 168 4.46 23.19 7.04
CA LYS A 168 4.88 24.21 8.01
C LYS A 168 6.39 24.27 8.13
N LYS A 169 7.09 23.16 7.99
CA LYS A 169 8.55 23.06 8.08
C LYS A 169 9.22 23.42 6.76
N ASP A 170 8.65 22.96 5.65
CA ASP A 170 9.10 23.26 4.31
C ASP A 170 7.88 23.54 3.39
N PRO A 171 7.52 24.83 3.18
CA PRO A 171 6.40 25.21 2.32
C PRO A 171 6.56 24.81 0.84
N ARG A 172 7.78 24.47 0.42
CA ARG A 172 8.11 24.05 -0.95
C ARG A 172 8.45 22.55 -1.04
N LEU A 173 8.04 21.76 -0.05
CA LEU A 173 8.28 20.33 -0.06
C LEU A 173 7.53 19.65 -1.22
N PRO A 174 8.24 19.04 -2.18
CA PRO A 174 7.62 18.36 -3.31
C PRO A 174 6.70 17.23 -2.83
N GLN A 175 5.63 16.98 -3.58
CA GLN A 175 4.60 15.98 -3.36
C GLN A 175 3.62 16.26 -2.19
N ALA A 176 3.93 17.15 -1.26
CA ALA A 176 3.06 17.39 -0.11
C ALA A 176 1.72 18.03 -0.54
N ASN A 177 1.76 19.06 -1.39
CA ASN A 177 0.55 19.67 -1.93
C ASN A 177 -0.19 18.73 -2.91
N LEU A 178 0.52 17.88 -3.65
CA LEU A 178 -0.09 16.85 -4.50
C LEU A 178 -0.95 15.90 -3.68
N LEU A 179 -0.42 15.36 -2.58
CA LEU A 179 -1.13 14.41 -1.71
C LEU A 179 -2.35 15.06 -1.03
N LEU A 180 -2.21 16.30 -0.53
CA LEU A 180 -3.34 17.05 0.02
C LEU A 180 -4.42 17.30 -1.03
N GLY A 181 -4.00 17.67 -2.24
CA GLY A 181 -4.90 17.88 -3.37
C GLY A 181 -5.65 16.61 -3.77
N GLN A 182 -4.98 15.46 -3.75
CA GLN A 182 -5.61 14.16 -4.00
C GLN A 182 -6.67 13.83 -2.93
N ALA A 183 -6.39 14.08 -1.66
CA ALA A 183 -7.37 13.90 -0.58
C ALA A 183 -8.59 14.84 -0.74
N ALA A 184 -8.36 16.10 -1.10
CA ALA A 184 -9.43 17.05 -1.39
C ALA A 184 -10.28 16.62 -2.60
N LEU A 185 -9.63 16.14 -3.67
CA LEU A 185 -10.29 15.62 -4.88
C LEU A 185 -11.17 14.41 -4.57
N PHE A 186 -10.68 13.48 -3.77
CA PHE A 186 -11.43 12.30 -3.35
C PHE A 186 -12.70 12.68 -2.57
N ARG A 187 -12.59 13.70 -1.71
CA ARG A 187 -13.72 14.24 -0.93
C ARG A 187 -14.66 15.15 -1.74
N GLY A 188 -14.40 15.33 -3.04
CA GLY A 188 -15.20 16.18 -3.92
C GLY A 188 -14.97 17.67 -3.72
N ARG A 189 -13.94 18.10 -2.97
CA ARG A 189 -13.57 19.51 -2.75
C ARG A 189 -12.70 19.99 -3.91
N LEU A 190 -13.34 20.16 -5.08
CA LEU A 190 -12.65 20.30 -6.36
C LEU A 190 -11.82 21.60 -6.45
N ASP A 191 -12.35 22.73 -5.98
CA ASP A 191 -11.63 24.02 -6.02
C ASP A 191 -10.42 24.02 -5.09
N GLU A 192 -10.54 23.42 -3.91
CA GLU A 192 -9.43 23.23 -2.99
C GLU A 192 -8.35 22.32 -3.60
N ALA A 193 -8.76 21.23 -4.23
CA ALA A 193 -7.84 20.33 -4.93
C ALA A 193 -7.07 21.06 -6.03
N LEU A 194 -7.75 21.84 -6.87
CA LEU A 194 -7.12 22.64 -7.92
C LEU A 194 -6.11 23.65 -7.37
N ALA A 195 -6.45 24.33 -6.28
CA ALA A 195 -5.53 25.26 -5.62
C ALA A 195 -4.27 24.56 -5.11
N LEU A 196 -4.41 23.37 -4.52
CA LEU A 196 -3.29 22.57 -4.03
C LEU A 196 -2.43 22.02 -5.17
N PHE A 197 -3.02 21.57 -6.27
CA PHE A 197 -2.25 21.13 -7.45
C PHE A 197 -1.48 22.29 -8.09
N ASN A 198 -2.04 23.48 -8.12
CA ASN A 198 -1.31 24.67 -8.59
C ASN A 198 -0.10 24.96 -7.70
N LYS A 199 -0.25 24.90 -6.36
CA LYS A 199 0.89 25.05 -5.44
C LYS A 199 1.96 23.98 -5.66
N GLU A 200 1.57 22.74 -5.92
CA GLU A 200 2.53 21.68 -6.27
C GLU A 200 3.30 22.03 -7.54
N LEU A 201 2.63 22.57 -8.56
CA LEU A 201 3.28 22.95 -9.81
C LEU A 201 4.21 24.17 -9.70
N GLU A 202 4.01 25.04 -8.71
CA GLU A 202 4.98 26.11 -8.38
C GLU A 202 6.31 25.54 -7.90
N THR A 203 6.26 24.42 -7.22
CA THR A 203 7.44 23.72 -6.69
C THR A 203 7.98 22.67 -7.66
N SER A 204 7.10 21.94 -8.29
CA SER A 204 7.38 20.81 -9.19
C SER A 204 6.69 21.01 -10.55
N PRO A 205 7.17 21.94 -11.40
CA PRO A 205 6.50 22.27 -12.69
C PRO A 205 6.46 21.08 -13.67
N GLY A 206 7.30 20.06 -13.48
CA GLY A 206 7.32 18.82 -14.25
C GLY A 206 6.46 17.70 -13.68
N SER A 207 5.59 17.96 -12.71
CA SER A 207 4.73 16.93 -12.13
C SER A 207 3.60 16.52 -13.07
N SER A 208 3.80 15.46 -13.84
CA SER A 208 2.76 14.89 -14.72
C SER A 208 1.52 14.46 -13.93
N MET A 209 1.72 13.99 -12.69
CA MET A 209 0.63 13.57 -11.82
C MET A 209 -0.23 14.74 -11.35
N ALA A 210 0.38 15.90 -11.04
CA ALA A 210 -0.39 17.10 -10.68
C ALA A 210 -1.28 17.54 -11.86
N PHE A 211 -0.76 17.59 -13.09
CA PHE A 211 -1.56 17.89 -14.27
C PHE A 211 -2.66 16.85 -14.52
N TYR A 212 -2.38 15.58 -14.33
CA TYR A 212 -3.40 14.52 -14.44
C TYR A 212 -4.54 14.72 -13.44
N ARG A 213 -4.21 15.00 -12.18
CA ARG A 213 -5.20 15.22 -11.12
C ARG A 213 -5.99 16.51 -11.33
N MET A 214 -5.36 17.57 -11.87
CA MET A 214 -6.09 18.77 -12.33
C MET A 214 -7.07 18.44 -13.43
N GLY A 215 -6.66 17.62 -14.40
CA GLY A 215 -7.54 17.15 -15.46
C GLY A 215 -8.74 16.35 -14.94
N ASP A 216 -8.55 15.51 -13.92
CA ASP A 216 -9.63 14.81 -13.23
C ASP A 216 -10.58 15.81 -12.53
N ALA A 217 -10.05 16.78 -11.79
CA ALA A 217 -10.84 17.82 -11.13
C ALA A 217 -11.69 18.60 -12.13
N TYR A 218 -11.10 19.08 -13.23
CA TYR A 218 -11.83 19.79 -14.28
C TYR A 218 -12.86 18.90 -14.99
N THR A 219 -12.56 17.62 -15.18
CA THR A 219 -13.52 16.62 -15.73
C THR A 219 -14.76 16.51 -14.83
N ARG A 220 -14.57 16.43 -13.52
CA ARG A 220 -15.67 16.38 -12.53
C ARG A 220 -16.47 17.70 -12.47
N GLN A 221 -15.82 18.85 -12.75
CA GLN A 221 -16.48 20.15 -12.91
C GLN A 221 -17.13 20.33 -14.29
N LEU A 222 -17.05 19.36 -15.19
CA LEU A 222 -17.52 19.42 -16.58
C LEU A 222 -16.84 20.55 -17.41
N GLN A 223 -15.65 21.00 -16.98
CA GLN A 223 -14.84 22.01 -17.67
C GLN A 223 -13.90 21.33 -18.68
N TRP A 224 -14.50 20.83 -19.77
CA TRP A 224 -13.85 19.92 -20.72
C TRP A 224 -12.59 20.48 -21.36
N ASP A 225 -12.60 21.77 -21.75
CA ASP A 225 -11.42 22.38 -22.38
C ASP A 225 -10.24 22.51 -21.43
N LYS A 226 -10.50 22.88 -20.17
CA LYS A 226 -9.46 22.93 -19.15
C LYS A 226 -8.96 21.55 -18.78
N ALA A 227 -9.86 20.57 -18.73
CA ALA A 227 -9.48 19.17 -18.51
C ALA A 227 -8.53 18.68 -19.60
N ILE A 228 -8.88 18.86 -20.87
CA ILE A 228 -8.05 18.47 -22.02
C ILE A 228 -6.68 19.14 -21.96
N ALA A 229 -6.63 20.45 -21.70
CA ALA A 229 -5.38 21.21 -21.62
C ALA A 229 -4.44 20.66 -20.51
N ALA A 230 -4.97 20.41 -19.32
CA ALA A 230 -4.19 19.82 -18.22
C ALA A 230 -3.72 18.40 -18.55
N LEU A 231 -4.59 17.57 -19.13
CA LEU A 231 -4.28 16.19 -19.48
C LEU A 231 -3.24 16.12 -20.61
N GLN A 232 -3.27 17.02 -21.58
CA GLN A 232 -2.24 17.14 -22.63
C GLN A 232 -0.87 17.46 -22.02
N ARG A 233 -0.80 18.32 -21.02
CA ARG A 233 0.46 18.56 -20.27
C ARG A 233 0.92 17.32 -19.54
N SER A 234 0.01 16.57 -18.93
CA SER A 234 0.34 15.31 -18.26
C SER A 234 0.95 14.29 -19.22
N VAL A 235 0.35 14.06 -20.39
CA VAL A 235 0.88 13.10 -21.39
C VAL A 235 2.16 13.57 -22.06
N TRP A 236 2.36 14.88 -22.20
CA TRP A 236 3.61 15.43 -22.71
C TRP A 236 4.77 15.13 -21.75
N LEU A 237 4.53 15.15 -20.44
CA LEU A 237 5.52 14.86 -19.39
C LEU A 237 5.70 13.35 -19.17
N ASN A 238 4.63 12.58 -19.25
CA ASN A 238 4.64 11.11 -19.15
C ASN A 238 3.67 10.48 -20.16
N PRO A 239 4.13 10.14 -21.36
CA PRO A 239 3.29 9.63 -22.42
C PRO A 239 2.81 8.18 -22.25
N TYR A 240 3.37 7.44 -21.30
CA TYR A 240 3.10 6.00 -21.10
C TYR A 240 2.04 5.70 -20.05
N PHE A 241 1.52 6.72 -19.41
CA PHE A 241 0.48 6.58 -18.39
C PHE A 241 -0.91 6.63 -19.04
N SER A 242 -1.71 5.56 -18.88
CA SER A 242 -3.02 5.40 -19.53
C SER A 242 -4.10 6.36 -19.01
N GLY A 243 -4.05 6.73 -17.72
CA GLY A 243 -5.07 7.52 -17.04
C GLY A 243 -5.46 8.82 -17.75
N PRO A 244 -4.51 9.70 -18.15
CA PRO A 244 -4.84 10.93 -18.86
C PRO A 244 -5.55 10.70 -20.20
N TYR A 245 -5.19 9.66 -20.94
CA TYR A 245 -5.85 9.34 -22.22
C TYR A 245 -7.31 8.90 -22.02
N ILE A 246 -7.62 8.17 -20.94
CA ILE A 246 -9.00 7.79 -20.59
C ILE A 246 -9.84 9.03 -20.32
N LEU A 247 -9.33 9.97 -19.51
CA LEU A 247 -10.04 11.22 -19.20
C LEU A 247 -10.18 12.13 -20.42
N MET A 248 -9.16 12.22 -21.29
CA MET A 248 -9.29 12.94 -22.56
C MET A 248 -10.33 12.30 -23.47
N GLY A 249 -10.37 10.97 -23.55
CA GLY A 249 -11.40 10.24 -24.28
C GLY A 249 -12.81 10.60 -23.80
N LYS A 250 -13.02 10.62 -22.49
CA LYS A 250 -14.28 11.05 -21.87
C LYS A 250 -14.61 12.52 -22.20
N ALA A 251 -13.62 13.40 -22.10
CA ALA A 251 -13.81 14.83 -22.37
C ALA A 251 -14.17 15.10 -23.86
N TYR A 252 -13.45 14.47 -24.80
CA TYR A 252 -13.77 14.58 -26.23
C TYR A 252 -15.13 13.99 -26.57
N GLN A 253 -15.51 12.85 -25.96
CA GLN A 253 -16.84 12.27 -26.12
C GLN A 253 -17.94 13.26 -25.66
N ALA A 254 -17.76 13.88 -24.50
CA ALA A 254 -18.70 14.88 -23.96
C ALA A 254 -18.81 16.12 -24.85
N LYS A 255 -17.75 16.51 -25.53
CA LYS A 255 -17.72 17.59 -26.53
C LYS A 255 -18.29 17.19 -27.90
N GLY A 256 -18.62 15.92 -28.10
CA GLY A 256 -19.12 15.40 -29.38
C GLY A 256 -18.06 15.04 -30.41
N ASP A 257 -16.76 15.22 -30.08
CA ASP A 257 -15.63 14.80 -30.94
C ASP A 257 -15.34 13.31 -30.73
N ARG A 258 -16.16 12.50 -31.37
CA ARG A 258 -16.09 11.03 -31.24
C ARG A 258 -14.82 10.43 -31.83
N GLY A 259 -14.25 11.09 -32.88
CA GLY A 259 -13.01 10.64 -33.50
C GLY A 259 -11.80 10.82 -32.59
N ALA A 260 -11.68 12.00 -31.96
CA ALA A 260 -10.64 12.25 -30.98
C ALA A 260 -10.82 11.34 -29.75
N ALA A 261 -12.06 11.14 -29.28
CA ALA A 261 -12.37 10.25 -28.17
C ALA A 261 -11.90 8.80 -28.45
N GLU A 262 -12.24 8.25 -29.64
CA GLU A 262 -11.77 6.91 -30.04
C GLU A 262 -10.25 6.83 -30.04
N GLY A 263 -9.56 7.81 -30.63
CA GLY A 263 -8.10 7.86 -30.69
C GLY A 263 -7.44 7.84 -29.31
N MET A 264 -7.96 8.61 -28.35
CA MET A 264 -7.44 8.65 -26.97
C MET A 264 -7.67 7.32 -26.25
N LEU A 265 -8.85 6.75 -26.36
CA LEU A 265 -9.20 5.51 -25.67
C LEU A 265 -8.41 4.31 -26.22
N ARG A 266 -8.16 4.27 -27.53
CA ARG A 266 -7.27 3.24 -28.12
C ARG A 266 -5.83 3.37 -27.63
N ARG A 267 -5.31 4.59 -27.46
CA ARG A 267 -3.99 4.81 -26.84
C ARG A 267 -3.98 4.33 -25.40
N ALA A 268 -5.02 4.64 -24.61
CA ALA A 268 -5.12 4.17 -23.24
C ALA A 268 -5.05 2.64 -23.16
N ILE A 269 -5.81 1.93 -24.00
CA ILE A 269 -5.81 0.46 -24.10
C ILE A 269 -4.44 -0.07 -24.56
N GLY A 270 -3.75 0.64 -25.43
CA GLY A 270 -2.39 0.27 -25.86
C GLY A 270 -1.38 0.26 -24.71
N TYR A 271 -1.52 1.17 -23.75
CA TYR A 271 -0.66 1.22 -22.55
C TYR A 271 -1.15 0.33 -21.41
N ASP A 272 -2.46 0.15 -21.26
CA ASP A 272 -3.09 -0.70 -20.25
C ASP A 272 -4.24 -1.52 -20.88
N PRO A 273 -3.92 -2.68 -21.48
CA PRO A 273 -4.91 -3.52 -22.15
C PRO A 273 -5.99 -4.11 -21.24
N ASN A 274 -5.75 -4.10 -19.93
CA ASN A 274 -6.67 -4.65 -18.95
C ASN A 274 -7.54 -3.57 -18.27
N ASN A 275 -7.54 -2.35 -18.78
CA ASN A 275 -8.32 -1.26 -18.22
C ASN A 275 -9.79 -1.35 -18.64
N LYS A 276 -10.63 -1.90 -17.78
CA LYS A 276 -12.06 -2.06 -18.05
C LYS A 276 -12.77 -0.75 -18.42
N THR A 277 -12.38 0.37 -17.75
CA THR A 277 -13.01 1.68 -18.00
C THR A 277 -12.70 2.17 -19.41
N ALA A 278 -11.48 1.99 -19.89
CA ALA A 278 -11.08 2.35 -21.25
C ALA A 278 -11.88 1.56 -22.30
N HIS A 279 -12.00 0.25 -22.13
CA HIS A 279 -12.82 -0.60 -23.02
C HIS A 279 -14.29 -0.22 -22.99
N TYR A 280 -14.85 0.02 -21.80
CA TYR A 280 -16.25 0.44 -21.67
C TYR A 280 -16.53 1.78 -22.35
N LEU A 281 -15.70 2.79 -22.14
CA LEU A 281 -15.84 4.09 -22.81
C LEU A 281 -15.63 3.99 -24.32
N LEU A 282 -14.66 3.20 -24.78
CA LEU A 282 -14.48 2.94 -26.21
C LEU A 282 -15.69 2.31 -26.86
N ALA A 283 -16.31 1.33 -26.17
CA ALA A 283 -17.54 0.71 -26.64
C ALA A 283 -18.68 1.72 -26.81
N GLN A 284 -18.84 2.62 -25.84
CA GLN A 284 -19.85 3.71 -25.93
C GLN A 284 -19.58 4.63 -27.14
N VAL A 285 -18.33 5.03 -27.36
CA VAL A 285 -17.93 5.87 -28.50
C VAL A 285 -18.18 5.16 -29.81
N LEU A 286 -17.82 3.88 -29.95
CA LEU A 286 -18.06 3.06 -31.12
C LEU A 286 -19.55 2.89 -31.43
N GLN A 287 -20.38 2.71 -30.40
CA GLN A 287 -21.83 2.67 -30.54
C GLN A 287 -22.39 3.98 -31.08
N GLN A 288 -21.90 5.13 -30.57
CA GLN A 288 -22.28 6.47 -31.06
C GLN A 288 -21.81 6.73 -32.50
N LEU A 289 -20.77 6.04 -32.97
CA LEU A 289 -20.28 6.06 -34.35
C LEU A 289 -21.01 5.09 -35.27
N GLY A 290 -21.99 4.33 -34.75
CA GLY A 290 -22.73 3.30 -35.51
C GLY A 290 -21.97 1.98 -35.73
N ARG A 291 -20.81 1.82 -35.11
CA ARG A 291 -19.97 0.61 -35.20
C ARG A 291 -20.37 -0.42 -34.14
N VAL A 292 -21.57 -0.95 -34.29
CA VAL A 292 -22.25 -1.77 -33.25
C VAL A 292 -21.46 -3.07 -32.94
N GLU A 293 -20.94 -3.76 -33.95
CA GLU A 293 -20.21 -5.02 -33.74
C GLU A 293 -18.88 -4.80 -33.00
N ASP A 294 -18.16 -3.71 -33.31
CA ASP A 294 -16.94 -3.37 -32.62
C ASP A 294 -17.24 -2.92 -31.16
N ALA A 295 -18.32 -2.16 -30.97
CA ALA A 295 -18.78 -1.76 -29.64
C ALA A 295 -19.09 -2.98 -28.76
N LYS A 296 -19.78 -3.99 -29.32
CA LYS A 296 -20.10 -5.23 -28.61
C LYS A 296 -18.83 -5.96 -28.15
N LYS A 297 -17.81 -6.07 -29.00
CA LYS A 297 -16.53 -6.69 -28.63
C LYS A 297 -15.87 -5.98 -27.44
N GLU A 298 -15.87 -4.65 -27.44
CA GLU A 298 -15.27 -3.86 -26.37
C GLU A 298 -16.09 -3.97 -25.07
N PHE A 299 -17.43 -4.00 -25.11
CA PHE A 299 -18.27 -4.28 -23.95
C PHE A 299 -18.03 -5.66 -23.36
N ASP A 300 -17.88 -6.69 -24.21
CA ASP A 300 -17.61 -8.07 -23.77
C ASP A 300 -16.23 -8.16 -23.08
N ILE A 301 -15.22 -7.41 -23.56
CA ILE A 301 -13.92 -7.31 -22.90
C ILE A 301 -14.07 -6.64 -21.53
N ALA A 302 -14.72 -5.49 -21.46
CA ALA A 302 -14.94 -4.77 -20.20
C ALA A 302 -15.66 -5.63 -19.15
N GLN A 303 -16.66 -6.40 -19.56
CA GLN A 303 -17.40 -7.31 -18.69
C GLN A 303 -16.54 -8.45 -18.17
N ARG A 304 -15.70 -9.05 -19.03
CA ARG A 304 -14.75 -10.10 -18.60
C ARG A 304 -13.74 -9.57 -17.59
N LEU A 305 -13.20 -8.37 -17.82
CA LEU A 305 -12.26 -7.72 -16.89
C LEU A 305 -12.92 -7.41 -15.54
N GLN A 306 -14.21 -7.02 -15.52
CA GLN A 306 -14.94 -6.86 -14.27
C GLN A 306 -15.04 -8.17 -13.49
N ALA A 307 -15.42 -9.26 -14.14
CA ALA A 307 -15.58 -10.56 -13.50
C ALA A 307 -14.28 -11.14 -12.91
N THR A 308 -13.11 -10.72 -13.40
CA THR A 308 -11.79 -11.13 -12.86
C THR A 308 -11.38 -10.28 -11.64
N THR A 309 -11.91 -9.08 -11.50
CA THR A 309 -11.61 -8.17 -10.38
C THR A 309 -12.46 -8.51 -9.14
N ASP A 310 -13.63 -9.10 -9.34
CA ASP A 310 -14.59 -9.44 -8.28
C ASP A 310 -14.31 -10.83 -7.64
N ARG A 311 -13.24 -11.51 -8.02
CA ARG A 311 -12.75 -12.80 -7.45
C ARG A 311 -11.50 -12.58 -6.58
#